data_3fc62b797824b6d78a852bae4ca2d00d
#
_entry.id   3fc62b797824b6d78a852bae4ca2d00d
#
_cell.length_a   1.000
_cell.length_b   1.000
_cell.length_c   1.000
_cell.angle_alpha   90.00
_cell.angle_beta   90.00
_cell.angle_gamma   90.00
#
_symmetry.space_group_name_H-M   'P 1'
#
loop_
_entity.id
_entity.type
_entity.pdbx_description
1 polymer ?
#
loop_
_entity_poly.entity_id
_entity_poly.type
_entity_poly.pdbx_seq_one_letter_code
_entity_poly.pdbx_strand_id
1 'polypeptide(L)' 'IAPEILPKRINIVSPGIIDTPMSPLEGAAREEYYKKATSDNLIPRAGTPDEVAKGIIFAIENEFITGTTIDVDGGCIIS' A
#
# COMPACT_ATOMS: atom_id res chain seq x y z
N ILE A 1 4.04 -27.21 -15.00
CA ILE A 1 3.89 -25.75 -14.85
C ILE A 1 4.79 -25.24 -13.74
N ALA A 2 4.72 -25.88 -12.57
CA ALA A 2 5.47 -25.40 -11.44
C ALA A 2 6.97 -25.33 -11.68
N PRO A 3 7.62 -26.33 -12.29
CA PRO A 3 9.06 -26.24 -12.52
C PRO A 3 9.48 -25.08 -13.38
N GLU A 4 8.62 -24.63 -14.28
CA GLU A 4 8.93 -23.54 -15.20
C GLU A 4 8.82 -22.18 -14.54
N ILE A 5 7.96 -22.03 -13.54
CA ILE A 5 7.73 -20.73 -12.89
C ILE A 5 8.39 -20.63 -11.51
N LEU A 6 8.95 -21.74 -11.00
CA LEU A 6 9.57 -21.75 -9.68
C LEU A 6 10.65 -20.67 -9.48
N PRO A 7 11.49 -20.35 -10.46
CA PRO A 7 12.45 -19.26 -10.27
C PRO A 7 11.81 -17.88 -10.21
N LYS A 8 10.54 -17.78 -10.57
CA LYS A 8 9.85 -16.48 -10.61
C LYS A 8 8.90 -16.36 -9.43
N ARG A 9 8.91 -15.20 -8.82
CA ARG A 9 8.02 -14.91 -7.71
C ARG A 9 6.97 -13.91 -8.16
N ILE A 10 5.75 -14.08 -7.68
CA ILE A 10 4.64 -13.19 -8.00
C ILE A 10 3.97 -12.80 -6.69
N ASN A 11 3.97 -11.53 -6.38
CA ASN A 11 3.31 -10.99 -5.21
C ASN A 11 2.48 -9.79 -5.61
N ILE A 12 1.52 -9.45 -4.78
CA ILE A 12 0.66 -8.29 -4.97
C ILE A 12 0.93 -7.32 -3.85
N VAL A 13 1.13 -6.03 -4.19
CA VAL A 13 1.18 -4.97 -3.18
C VAL A 13 -0.11 -4.18 -3.30
N SER A 14 -0.87 -4.14 -2.21
CA SER A 14 -2.18 -3.49 -2.18
C SER A 14 -2.08 -2.23 -1.31
N PRO A 15 -2.01 -1.05 -1.92
CA PRO A 15 -1.99 0.19 -1.15
C PRO A 15 -3.39 0.58 -0.68
N GLY A 16 -3.45 1.28 0.43
CA GLY A 16 -4.67 1.92 0.88
C GLY A 16 -4.79 3.33 0.32
N ILE A 17 -5.19 4.27 1.17
CA ILE A 17 -5.30 5.67 0.79
C ILE A 17 -3.93 6.31 0.83
N ILE A 18 -3.46 6.76 -0.32
CA ILE A 18 -2.11 7.30 -0.48
C ILE A 18 -2.19 8.74 -0.93
N ASP A 19 -1.41 9.59 -0.28
CA ASP A 19 -1.30 11.00 -0.61
C ASP A 19 -0.37 11.16 -1.80
N THR A 20 -0.94 11.37 -2.98
CA THR A 20 -0.17 11.50 -4.22
C THR A 20 -0.28 12.89 -4.81
N PRO A 21 0.70 13.32 -5.61
CA PRO A 21 0.62 14.62 -6.31
C PRO A 21 -0.56 14.73 -7.27
N MET A 22 -1.18 13.63 -7.64
CA MET A 22 -2.30 13.63 -8.58
C MET A 22 -3.64 13.95 -7.93
N SER A 23 -3.68 14.11 -6.62
CA SER A 23 -4.90 14.48 -5.93
C SER A 23 -5.35 15.88 -6.38
N PRO A 24 -6.64 16.05 -6.74
CA PRO A 24 -7.14 17.37 -7.13
C PRO A 24 -7.30 18.33 -5.96
N LEU A 25 -7.24 17.83 -4.74
CA LEU A 25 -7.42 18.65 -3.55
C LEU A 25 -6.10 19.25 -3.09
N GLU A 26 -6.15 20.43 -2.51
CA GLU A 26 -4.98 21.14 -2.01
C GLU A 26 -5.26 21.77 -0.66
N GLY A 27 -4.19 22.01 0.11
CA GLY A 27 -4.25 22.73 1.38
C GLY A 27 -5.15 22.07 2.40
N ALA A 28 -5.96 22.86 3.07
CA ALA A 28 -6.82 22.39 4.15
C ALA A 28 -7.87 21.38 3.67
N ALA A 29 -8.37 21.54 2.46
CA ALA A 29 -9.35 20.61 1.89
C ALA A 29 -8.75 19.22 1.71
N ARG A 30 -7.49 19.16 1.29
CA ARG A 30 -6.77 17.89 1.11
C ARG A 30 -6.54 17.21 2.45
N GLU A 31 -6.10 17.96 3.45
CA GLU A 31 -5.88 17.42 4.79
C GLU A 31 -7.17 16.90 5.41
N GLU A 32 -8.24 17.67 5.26
CA GLU A 32 -9.55 17.29 5.77
C GLU A 32 -10.04 16.00 5.14
N TYR A 33 -9.89 15.88 3.82
CA TYR A 33 -10.29 14.66 3.09
C TYR A 33 -9.55 13.44 3.61
N TYR A 34 -8.23 13.52 3.72
CA TYR A 34 -7.44 12.37 4.17
C TYR A 34 -7.73 12.02 5.62
N LYS A 35 -7.95 13.01 6.44
CA LYS A 35 -8.29 12.79 7.84
C LYS A 35 -9.59 12.01 7.97
N LYS A 36 -10.61 12.39 7.20
CA LYS A 36 -11.89 11.69 7.22
C LYS A 36 -11.79 10.30 6.62
N ALA A 37 -11.12 10.18 5.49
CA ALA A 37 -11.03 8.93 4.77
C ALA A 37 -10.28 7.85 5.54
N THR A 38 -9.38 8.25 6.44
CA THR A 38 -8.55 7.31 7.20
C THR A 38 -8.92 7.23 8.68
N SER A 39 -10.03 7.87 9.07
CA SER A 39 -10.38 7.97 10.49
C SER A 39 -10.55 6.65 11.20
N ASP A 40 -10.95 5.61 10.48
CA ASP A 40 -11.16 4.27 11.05
C ASP A 40 -9.95 3.36 10.89
N ASN A 41 -8.87 3.85 10.29
CA ASN A 41 -7.67 3.07 10.14
C ASN A 41 -6.89 3.00 11.45
N LEU A 42 -6.12 1.94 11.64
CA LEU A 42 -5.23 1.82 12.80
C LEU A 42 -4.16 2.92 12.77
N ILE A 43 -3.69 3.28 11.58
CA ILE A 43 -2.86 4.45 11.38
C ILE A 43 -3.72 5.47 10.65
N PRO A 44 -4.27 6.47 11.37
CA PRO A 44 -5.30 7.33 10.80
C PRO A 44 -4.72 8.51 10.00
N ARG A 45 -3.99 8.21 8.96
CA ARG A 45 -3.47 9.19 8.01
C ARG A 45 -3.30 8.52 6.65
N ALA A 46 -3.19 9.34 5.60
CA ALA A 46 -2.83 8.81 4.30
C ALA A 46 -1.39 8.32 4.32
N GLY A 47 -1.12 7.26 3.57
CA GLY A 47 0.24 6.80 3.36
C GLY A 47 0.96 7.67 2.34
N THR A 48 2.25 7.50 2.22
CA THR A 48 3.05 8.21 1.23
C THR A 48 3.46 7.26 0.11
N PRO A 49 3.77 7.79 -1.08
CA PRO A 49 4.32 6.95 -2.15
C PRO A 49 5.57 6.19 -1.73
N ASP A 50 6.41 6.79 -0.88
CA ASP A 50 7.61 6.12 -0.38
C ASP A 50 7.26 4.91 0.47
N GLU A 51 6.18 4.98 1.24
CA GLU A 51 5.76 3.85 2.06
C GLU A 51 5.28 2.69 1.19
N VAL A 52 4.59 2.98 0.09
CA VAL A 52 4.21 1.95 -0.87
C VAL A 52 5.46 1.37 -1.54
N ALA A 53 6.40 2.23 -1.92
CA ALA A 53 7.66 1.79 -2.52
C ALA A 53 8.43 0.85 -1.59
N LYS A 54 8.45 1.13 -0.30
CA LYS A 54 9.09 0.24 0.68
C LYS A 54 8.44 -1.13 0.72
N GLY A 55 7.12 -1.20 0.57
CA GLY A 55 6.42 -2.47 0.48
C GLY A 55 6.82 -3.26 -0.75
N ILE A 56 6.95 -2.57 -1.89
CA ILE A 56 7.38 -3.20 -3.14
C ILE A 56 8.81 -3.72 -3.01
N ILE A 57 9.71 -2.90 -2.47
CA ILE A 57 11.10 -3.29 -2.28
C ILE A 57 11.20 -4.49 -1.34
N PHE A 58 10.42 -4.49 -0.28
CA PHE A 58 10.39 -5.62 0.65
C PHE A 58 10.03 -6.91 -0.08
N ALA A 59 9.02 -6.88 -0.93
CA ALA A 59 8.62 -8.05 -1.71
C ALA A 59 9.72 -8.49 -2.68
N ILE A 60 10.42 -7.55 -3.27
CA ILE A 60 11.51 -7.86 -4.21
C ILE A 60 12.70 -8.48 -3.48
N GLU A 61 13.09 -7.91 -2.36
CA GLU A 61 14.29 -8.31 -1.65
C GLU A 61 14.14 -9.59 -0.85
N ASN A 62 12.93 -9.91 -0.43
CA ASN A 62 12.69 -11.12 0.34
C ASN A 62 12.40 -12.28 -0.60
N GLU A 63 13.41 -13.05 -0.90
CA GLU A 63 13.34 -14.14 -1.87
C GLU A 63 12.44 -15.29 -1.45
N PHE A 64 12.05 -15.35 -0.20
CA PHE A 64 11.22 -16.43 0.32
C PHE A 64 9.73 -16.11 0.32
N ILE A 65 9.31 -15.00 -0.29
CA ILE A 65 7.93 -14.59 -0.40
C ILE A 65 7.45 -14.77 -1.83
N THR A 66 6.36 -15.49 -1.99
CA THR A 66 5.68 -15.62 -3.28
C THR A 66 4.21 -15.94 -3.05
N GLY A 67 3.36 -15.53 -3.98
CA GLY A 67 1.94 -15.80 -3.92
C GLY A 67 1.21 -15.08 -2.79
N THR A 68 1.77 -13.98 -2.30
CA THR A 68 1.17 -13.25 -1.17
C THR A 68 0.73 -11.85 -1.57
N THR A 69 -0.16 -11.29 -0.75
CA THR A 69 -0.56 -9.90 -0.86
C THR A 69 0.02 -9.13 0.32
N ILE A 70 0.74 -8.06 0.02
CA ILE A 70 1.30 -7.19 1.04
C ILE A 70 0.44 -5.94 1.10
N ASP A 71 -0.26 -5.77 2.21
CA ASP A 71 -1.14 -4.63 2.40
C ASP A 71 -0.36 -3.46 3.01
N VAL A 72 -0.36 -2.33 2.30
CA VAL A 72 0.27 -1.09 2.77
C VAL A 72 -0.84 -0.05 2.87
N ASP A 73 -1.67 -0.21 3.89
CA ASP A 73 -2.96 0.49 3.98
C ASP A 73 -3.24 1.16 5.33
N GLY A 74 -2.24 1.17 6.21
CA GLY A 74 -2.42 1.77 7.53
C GLY A 74 -3.38 1.01 8.43
N GLY A 75 -3.64 -0.26 8.12
CA GLY A 75 -4.58 -1.05 8.89
C GLY A 75 -6.03 -0.69 8.60
N CYS A 76 -6.34 -0.51 7.31
CA CYS A 76 -7.72 -0.25 6.89
C CYS A 76 -8.57 -1.48 7.18
N ILE A 77 -9.46 -1.34 8.14
CA ILE A 77 -10.39 -2.41 8.51
C ILE A 77 -11.66 -2.22 7.71
N ILE A 78 -11.90 -3.14 6.81
CA ILE A 78 -13.13 -3.14 6.03
C ILE A 78 -14.11 -4.05 6.76
N SER A 79 -15.12 -3.45 7.27
CA SER A 79 -16.18 -4.21 7.94
C SER A 79 -17.31 -4.49 6.98
#